data_549191987e8797676ca1597c149eb24f
#
_entry.id   549191987e8797676ca1597c149eb24f
#
_cell.length_a   1.000
_cell.length_b   1.000
_cell.length_c   1.000
_cell.angle_alpha   90.00
_cell.angle_beta   90.00
_cell.angle_gamma   90.00
#
_symmetry.space_group_name_H-M   'P 1'
#
loop_
_entity.id
_entity.type
_entity.pdbx_description
1 polymer ?
#
loop_
_entity_poly.entity_id
_entity_poly.type
_entity_poly.pdbx_seq_one_letter_code
_entity_poly.pdbx_strand_id
1 'polypeptide(L)'
;MSMLFTPLQAGALTLPNRILMAPLTRCRAEDDHVPGDLIAQHYAQRASAGLIIAEATMAMEGNSAFWREPGIYSAAQVAGWKKTTDAVHAAGGRIFLQIWHGGRACHPLLNNGKQPVAPSAIAIDAEVHTPAGKQPYVVPHELRDDELPGIVAGFRQAAVNAKAAGFDGVEVHGANGYLLDEFLRDGSNKRTGPYGGSRENRARLLFEVLEAVNGVWGSDRVGVRFSPLNSYNSMIDSDPVGLYSWLAGQLNDFKLAYLHLMRGDFFQQQTGDVIPPVRANYKGVLIGNMGYTQTEAEAAIAAGQLDAVAFGTAFLANPDLPARFKAGAPLNAADPATFYTPGPQGYTDYPSMNG
;
A
#
# COMPACT_ATOMS: atom_id res chain seq x y z
N MET A 1 14.18 21.65 -17.37
CA MET A 1 14.59 21.07 -16.07
C MET A 1 13.61 19.95 -15.79
N SER A 2 14.07 18.73 -15.42
CA SER A 2 13.17 17.60 -15.19
C SER A 2 12.28 17.85 -13.98
N MET A 3 10.97 17.62 -14.13
CA MET A 3 9.98 17.78 -13.07
C MET A 3 10.14 16.74 -11.95
N LEU A 4 10.64 15.54 -12.28
CA LEU A 4 10.88 14.46 -11.30
C LEU A 4 11.80 14.88 -10.16
N PHE A 5 12.75 15.80 -10.40
CA PHE A 5 13.72 16.25 -9.40
C PHE A 5 13.35 17.59 -8.74
N THR A 6 12.12 18.07 -8.93
CA THR A 6 11.62 19.26 -8.24
C THR A 6 10.94 18.87 -6.92
N PRO A 7 11.02 19.71 -5.89
CA PRO A 7 10.29 19.47 -4.63
C PRO A 7 8.78 19.37 -4.84
N LEU A 8 8.11 18.63 -3.96
CA LEU A 8 6.66 18.50 -3.92
C LEU A 8 6.16 18.67 -2.49
N GLN A 9 5.16 19.53 -2.28
CA GLN A 9 4.45 19.59 -1.01
C GLN A 9 3.37 18.51 -1.00
N ALA A 10 3.51 17.52 -0.10
CA ALA A 10 2.55 16.44 0.13
C ALA A 10 2.06 16.53 1.59
N GLY A 11 0.88 17.13 1.79
CA GLY A 11 0.38 17.43 3.13
C GLY A 11 1.38 18.27 3.94
N ALA A 12 1.77 17.77 5.12
CA ALA A 12 2.74 18.43 6.01
C ALA A 12 4.20 18.28 5.56
N LEU A 13 4.51 17.45 4.55
CA LEU A 13 5.88 17.14 4.14
C LEU A 13 6.26 17.83 2.84
N THR A 14 7.47 18.40 2.81
CA THR A 14 8.13 18.78 1.56
C THR A 14 9.03 17.63 1.12
N LEU A 15 8.67 16.98 0.03
CA LEU A 15 9.45 15.91 -0.58
C LEU A 15 10.55 16.50 -1.46
N PRO A 16 11.80 15.98 -1.42
CA PRO A 16 12.91 16.55 -2.19
C PRO A 16 12.82 16.28 -3.70
N ASN A 17 12.07 15.27 -4.09
CA ASN A 17 11.83 14.88 -5.48
C ASN A 17 10.47 14.17 -5.59
N ARG A 18 10.04 13.86 -6.83
CA ARG A 18 8.76 13.24 -7.15
C ARG A 18 8.87 11.75 -7.51
N ILE A 19 9.98 11.11 -7.12
CA ILE A 19 10.29 9.71 -7.34
C ILE A 19 10.10 8.98 -6.01
N LEU A 20 8.97 8.32 -5.83
CA LEU A 20 8.59 7.66 -4.60
C LEU A 20 8.85 6.14 -4.69
N MET A 21 9.15 5.53 -3.56
CA MET A 21 9.17 4.07 -3.46
C MET A 21 7.78 3.54 -3.15
N ALA A 22 7.22 2.73 -4.04
CA ALA A 22 5.93 2.07 -3.83
C ALA A 22 6.02 0.99 -2.74
N PRO A 23 4.94 0.72 -1.99
CA PRO A 23 4.90 -0.36 -1.01
C PRO A 23 4.95 -1.72 -1.70
N LEU A 24 5.87 -2.57 -1.28
CA LEU A 24 6.08 -3.92 -1.81
C LEU A 24 6.30 -4.89 -0.66
N THR A 25 5.42 -5.87 -0.48
CA THR A 25 5.60 -6.97 0.48
C THR A 25 6.80 -7.82 0.06
N ARG A 26 7.75 -8.04 0.99
CA ARG A 26 9.00 -8.74 0.71
C ARG A 26 9.23 -9.96 1.61
N CYS A 27 8.36 -10.22 2.58
CA CYS A 27 8.41 -11.40 3.44
C CYS A 27 9.75 -11.59 4.18
N ARG A 28 10.33 -10.52 4.74
CA ARG A 28 11.61 -10.55 5.48
C ARG A 28 11.47 -10.20 6.96
N ALA A 29 10.25 -10.11 7.50
CA ALA A 29 10.06 -10.05 8.95
C ALA A 29 10.39 -11.40 9.58
N GLU A 30 10.58 -11.43 10.89
CA GLU A 30 10.73 -12.66 11.67
C GLU A 30 9.40 -13.45 11.71
N ASP A 31 9.43 -14.67 12.23
CA ASP A 31 8.25 -15.54 12.26
C ASP A 31 7.10 -15.00 13.12
N ASP A 32 7.40 -14.09 14.05
CA ASP A 32 6.44 -13.32 14.87
C ASP A 32 6.04 -11.98 14.26
N HIS A 33 6.35 -11.78 12.96
CA HIS A 33 6.06 -10.57 12.19
C HIS A 33 6.78 -9.31 12.70
N VAL A 34 7.87 -9.46 13.43
CA VAL A 34 8.71 -8.36 13.90
C VAL A 34 9.69 -7.95 12.80
N PRO A 35 9.76 -6.66 12.40
CA PRO A 35 10.76 -6.18 11.46
C PRO A 35 12.17 -6.29 12.05
N GLY A 36 13.05 -7.00 11.33
CA GLY A 36 14.46 -7.18 11.71
C GLY A 36 15.40 -6.16 11.06
N ASP A 37 16.70 -6.34 11.30
CA ASP A 37 17.76 -5.43 10.82
C ASP A 37 17.88 -5.42 9.27
N LEU A 38 17.51 -6.50 8.59
CA LEU A 38 17.46 -6.52 7.11
C LEU A 38 16.44 -5.54 6.56
N ILE A 39 15.28 -5.40 7.21
CA ILE A 39 14.23 -4.44 6.81
C ILE A 39 14.75 -3.03 7.01
N ALA A 40 15.40 -2.74 8.13
CA ALA A 40 16.00 -1.44 8.40
C ALA A 40 17.06 -1.07 7.35
N GLN A 41 17.96 -2.00 7.02
CA GLN A 41 18.97 -1.82 5.98
C GLN A 41 18.36 -1.55 4.60
N HIS A 42 17.35 -2.34 4.21
CA HIS A 42 16.67 -2.23 2.91
C HIS A 42 16.06 -0.84 2.69
N TYR A 43 15.35 -0.33 3.69
CA TYR A 43 14.74 1.00 3.57
C TYR A 43 15.75 2.12 3.69
N ALA A 44 16.78 2.01 4.55
CA ALA A 44 17.85 3.00 4.64
C ALA A 44 18.63 3.16 3.33
N GLN A 45 18.91 2.07 2.61
CA GLN A 45 19.54 2.11 1.29
C GLN A 45 18.74 2.91 0.25
N ARG A 46 17.43 3.05 0.45
CA ARG A 46 16.48 3.72 -0.46
C ARG A 46 16.05 5.11 0.02
N ALA A 47 16.76 5.67 1.00
CA ALA A 47 16.44 6.96 1.61
C ALA A 47 16.51 8.16 0.64
N SER A 48 17.10 8.00 -0.55
CA SER A 48 17.08 9.00 -1.62
C SER A 48 15.73 9.19 -2.32
N ALA A 49 14.77 8.30 -2.08
CA ALA A 49 13.38 8.47 -2.52
C ALA A 49 12.79 9.78 -1.99
N GLY A 50 11.93 10.43 -2.76
CA GLY A 50 11.15 11.57 -2.27
C GLY A 50 10.32 11.20 -1.04
N LEU A 51 9.72 10.01 -1.08
CA LEU A 51 9.05 9.35 0.05
C LEU A 51 9.16 7.84 -0.14
N ILE A 52 9.49 7.12 0.92
CA ILE A 52 9.34 5.68 0.99
C ILE A 52 7.95 5.37 1.54
N ILE A 53 7.18 4.52 0.85
CA ILE A 53 5.99 3.91 1.42
C ILE A 53 6.39 2.47 1.74
N ALA A 54 6.50 2.15 3.03
CA ALA A 54 6.89 0.83 3.49
C ALA A 54 5.83 -0.21 3.14
N GLU A 55 6.25 -1.47 3.08
CA GLU A 55 5.40 -2.60 2.73
C GLU A 55 4.12 -2.70 3.57
N ALA A 56 3.11 -3.37 3.01
CA ALA A 56 1.85 -3.66 3.69
C ALA A 56 2.13 -4.32 5.05
N THR A 57 1.61 -3.70 6.10
CA THR A 57 1.91 -4.05 7.49
C THR A 57 0.60 -4.29 8.25
N MET A 58 0.48 -5.48 8.87
CA MET A 58 -0.74 -5.90 9.54
C MET A 58 -1.15 -4.93 10.64
N ALA A 59 -2.36 -4.37 10.51
CA ALA A 59 -2.93 -3.46 11.49
C ALA A 59 -3.32 -4.16 12.80
N MET A 60 -3.63 -5.46 12.76
CA MET A 60 -4.05 -6.25 13.90
C MET A 60 -3.65 -7.71 13.73
N GLU A 61 -3.65 -8.46 14.82
CA GLU A 61 -3.35 -9.88 14.84
C GLU A 61 -4.42 -10.71 14.08
N GLY A 62 -3.96 -11.73 13.35
CA GLY A 62 -4.84 -12.68 12.67
C GLY A 62 -5.32 -12.24 11.30
N ASN A 63 -4.60 -11.29 10.67
CA ASN A 63 -4.89 -10.86 9.31
C ASN A 63 -3.72 -11.03 8.33
N SER A 64 -2.86 -12.00 8.59
CA SER A 64 -1.74 -12.39 7.73
C SER A 64 -2.22 -13.03 6.42
N ALA A 65 -1.72 -12.52 5.29
CA ALA A 65 -1.94 -13.08 3.95
C ALA A 65 -0.64 -13.52 3.27
N PHE A 66 0.52 -13.20 3.85
CA PHE A 66 1.81 -13.66 3.42
C PHE A 66 2.61 -14.21 4.59
N TRP A 67 3.45 -15.20 4.34
CA TRP A 67 4.38 -15.64 5.36
C TRP A 67 5.47 -14.60 5.58
N ARG A 68 5.68 -14.15 6.84
CA ARG A 68 6.69 -13.17 7.24
C ARG A 68 6.50 -11.75 6.70
N GLU A 69 5.29 -11.32 6.41
CA GLU A 69 5.00 -9.89 6.34
C GLU A 69 5.03 -9.28 7.75
N PRO A 70 5.41 -8.00 7.87
CA PRO A 70 5.49 -7.35 9.17
C PRO A 70 4.11 -6.96 9.73
N GLY A 71 4.04 -6.85 11.06
CA GLY A 71 2.90 -6.29 11.78
C GLY A 71 3.26 -4.97 12.48
N ILE A 72 2.23 -4.30 13.04
CA ILE A 72 2.36 -3.07 13.85
C ILE A 72 1.44 -3.09 15.08
N TYR A 73 0.95 -4.26 15.47
CA TYR A 73 -0.02 -4.41 16.56
C TYR A 73 0.61 -4.78 17.92
N SER A 74 1.89 -5.15 17.97
CA SER A 74 2.60 -5.51 19.20
C SER A 74 3.72 -4.53 19.55
N ALA A 75 4.11 -4.46 20.81
CA ALA A 75 5.23 -3.63 21.27
C ALA A 75 6.57 -4.03 20.63
N ALA A 76 6.79 -5.33 20.39
CA ALA A 76 7.99 -5.83 19.71
C ALA A 76 8.04 -5.35 18.27
N GLN A 77 6.91 -5.38 17.54
CA GLN A 77 6.81 -4.87 16.17
C GLN A 77 7.04 -3.36 16.10
N VAL A 78 6.50 -2.59 17.04
CA VAL A 78 6.76 -1.15 17.18
C VAL A 78 8.26 -0.88 17.36
N ALA A 79 8.91 -1.63 18.25
CA ALA A 79 10.36 -1.52 18.48
C ALA A 79 11.19 -1.91 17.24
N GLY A 80 10.78 -2.95 16.50
CA GLY A 80 11.41 -3.36 15.24
C GLY A 80 11.28 -2.28 14.17
N TRP A 81 10.08 -1.74 13.97
CA TRP A 81 9.86 -0.63 13.04
C TRP A 81 10.61 0.64 13.43
N LYS A 82 10.76 0.91 14.74
CA LYS A 82 11.55 2.06 15.20
C LYS A 82 12.99 2.00 14.72
N LYS A 83 13.64 0.85 14.71
CA LYS A 83 14.98 0.67 14.13
C LYS A 83 14.99 1.08 12.65
N THR A 84 13.94 0.71 11.91
CA THR A 84 13.81 1.04 10.48
C THR A 84 13.65 2.53 10.26
N THR A 85 12.75 3.19 11.00
CA THR A 85 12.54 4.64 10.86
C THR A 85 13.78 5.43 11.27
N ASP A 86 14.45 5.05 12.36
CA ASP A 86 15.70 5.68 12.81
C ASP A 86 16.80 5.55 11.72
N ALA A 87 16.94 4.39 11.09
CA ALA A 87 17.92 4.16 10.02
C ALA A 87 17.61 4.97 8.75
N VAL A 88 16.34 5.07 8.35
CA VAL A 88 15.91 5.89 7.19
C VAL A 88 16.13 7.38 7.47
N HIS A 89 15.78 7.86 8.66
CA HIS A 89 15.98 9.25 9.06
C HIS A 89 17.46 9.61 9.16
N ALA A 90 18.29 8.72 9.72
CA ALA A 90 19.75 8.90 9.74
C ALA A 90 20.36 9.04 8.34
N ALA A 91 19.75 8.37 7.33
CA ALA A 91 20.11 8.50 5.92
C ALA A 91 19.43 9.70 5.21
N GLY A 92 18.68 10.54 5.94
CA GLY A 92 18.00 11.73 5.41
C GLY A 92 16.69 11.46 4.68
N GLY A 93 16.19 10.23 4.73
CA GLY A 93 14.94 9.81 4.08
C GLY A 93 13.68 10.18 4.85
N ARG A 94 12.53 9.92 4.23
CA ARG A 94 11.17 10.04 4.79
C ARG A 94 10.42 8.74 4.53
N ILE A 95 9.66 8.27 5.51
CA ILE A 95 9.00 6.97 5.42
C ILE A 95 7.59 6.98 6.02
N PHE A 96 6.60 6.56 5.20
CA PHE A 96 5.23 6.25 5.64
C PHE A 96 5.07 4.75 5.79
N LEU A 97 4.21 4.32 6.71
CA LEU A 97 3.83 2.92 6.86
C LEU A 97 2.53 2.64 6.11
N GLN A 98 2.51 1.65 5.22
CA GLN A 98 1.25 1.19 4.67
C GLN A 98 0.57 0.25 5.67
N ILE A 99 -0.54 0.70 6.27
CA ILE A 99 -1.35 -0.08 7.21
C ILE A 99 -2.47 -0.81 6.47
N TRP A 100 -2.62 -2.11 6.73
CA TRP A 100 -3.54 -2.94 5.99
C TRP A 100 -4.21 -4.04 6.83
N HIS A 101 -5.25 -4.63 6.25
CA HIS A 101 -5.91 -5.85 6.70
C HIS A 101 -6.11 -6.78 5.50
N GLY A 102 -5.58 -7.99 5.57
CA GLY A 102 -5.57 -8.93 4.45
C GLY A 102 -6.96 -9.40 3.97
N GLY A 103 -8.01 -9.24 4.79
CA GLY A 103 -9.37 -9.61 4.40
C GLY A 103 -9.50 -11.10 4.07
N ARG A 104 -10.20 -11.43 2.98
CA ARG A 104 -10.36 -12.80 2.49
C ARG A 104 -9.09 -13.41 1.88
N ALA A 105 -8.05 -12.58 1.68
CA ALA A 105 -6.74 -13.06 1.26
C ALA A 105 -5.92 -13.71 2.40
N CYS A 106 -6.38 -13.59 3.65
CA CYS A 106 -5.82 -14.33 4.78
C CYS A 106 -6.12 -15.84 4.68
N HIS A 107 -5.30 -16.63 5.39
CA HIS A 107 -5.51 -18.06 5.45
C HIS A 107 -5.33 -18.60 6.89
N PRO A 108 -6.13 -19.58 7.37
CA PRO A 108 -6.02 -20.11 8.74
C PRO A 108 -4.63 -20.63 9.08
N LEU A 109 -3.90 -21.25 8.13
CA LEU A 109 -2.53 -21.74 8.34
C LEU A 109 -1.49 -20.62 8.54
N LEU A 110 -1.83 -19.38 8.21
CA LEU A 110 -1.00 -18.20 8.48
C LEU A 110 -1.44 -17.45 9.73
N ASN A 111 -2.59 -17.80 10.32
CA ASN A 111 -3.27 -17.03 11.36
C ASN A 111 -3.70 -17.89 12.55
N ASN A 112 -2.91 -18.91 12.91
CA ASN A 112 -3.18 -19.78 14.08
C ASN A 112 -4.60 -20.38 14.06
N GLY A 113 -5.11 -20.77 12.89
CA GLY A 113 -6.43 -21.34 12.70
C GLY A 113 -7.58 -20.34 12.61
N LYS A 114 -7.33 -19.03 12.75
CA LYS A 114 -8.38 -17.99 12.61
C LYS A 114 -8.91 -17.97 11.18
N GLN A 115 -10.23 -17.97 11.04
CA GLN A 115 -10.88 -17.81 9.74
C GLN A 115 -10.69 -16.39 9.20
N PRO A 116 -10.39 -16.20 7.90
CA PRO A 116 -10.39 -14.88 7.28
C PRO A 116 -11.76 -14.22 7.34
N VAL A 117 -11.78 -12.91 7.25
CA VAL A 117 -12.99 -12.10 7.28
C VAL A 117 -13.15 -11.31 5.98
N ALA A 118 -14.38 -10.99 5.59
CA ALA A 118 -14.69 -10.25 4.36
C ALA A 118 -16.06 -9.55 4.46
N PRO A 119 -16.40 -8.66 3.49
CA PRO A 119 -17.77 -8.13 3.41
C PRO A 119 -18.82 -9.19 3.08
N SER A 120 -18.45 -10.26 2.38
CA SER A 120 -19.33 -11.36 2.01
C SER A 120 -18.58 -12.69 2.00
N ALA A 121 -19.26 -13.80 2.22
CA ALA A 121 -18.69 -15.15 2.30
C ALA A 121 -18.29 -15.71 0.92
N ILE A 122 -17.40 -15.00 0.21
CA ILE A 122 -16.94 -15.33 -1.14
C ILE A 122 -15.42 -15.55 -1.10
N ALA A 123 -14.99 -16.79 -1.33
CA ALA A 123 -13.57 -17.14 -1.41
C ALA A 123 -12.91 -16.55 -2.66
N ILE A 124 -11.61 -16.34 -2.60
CA ILE A 124 -10.78 -16.07 -3.78
C ILE A 124 -10.64 -17.38 -4.58
N ASP A 125 -10.83 -17.31 -5.89
CA ASP A 125 -10.64 -18.45 -6.80
C ASP A 125 -9.16 -18.56 -7.20
N ALA A 126 -8.32 -18.99 -6.25
CA ALA A 126 -6.89 -19.16 -6.43
C ALA A 126 -6.28 -19.96 -5.25
N GLU A 127 -4.95 -20.07 -5.24
CA GLU A 127 -4.18 -20.68 -4.16
C GLU A 127 -3.27 -19.65 -3.47
N VAL A 128 -3.05 -19.83 -2.17
CA VAL A 128 -2.13 -19.05 -1.34
C VAL A 128 -0.94 -19.90 -0.89
N HIS A 129 0.23 -19.29 -0.81
CA HIS A 129 1.41 -19.93 -0.22
C HIS A 129 1.33 -19.92 1.30
N THR A 130 1.42 -21.11 1.91
CA THR A 130 1.41 -21.30 3.36
C THR A 130 2.65 -22.09 3.79
N PRO A 131 2.97 -22.20 5.09
CA PRO A 131 4.03 -23.10 5.57
C PRO A 131 3.82 -24.58 5.21
N ALA A 132 2.56 -24.98 4.91
CA ALA A 132 2.22 -26.32 4.43
C ALA A 132 2.21 -26.45 2.89
N GLY A 133 2.78 -25.48 2.17
CA GLY A 133 2.74 -25.39 0.71
C GLY A 133 1.54 -24.59 0.21
N LYS A 134 1.28 -24.65 -1.10
CA LYS A 134 0.11 -24.01 -1.71
C LYS A 134 -1.19 -24.65 -1.23
N GLN A 135 -2.13 -23.82 -0.85
CA GLN A 135 -3.46 -24.21 -0.39
C GLN A 135 -4.52 -23.37 -1.09
N PRO A 136 -5.71 -23.91 -1.39
CA PRO A 136 -6.83 -23.12 -1.87
C PRO A 136 -7.26 -22.11 -0.80
N TYR A 137 -7.67 -20.91 -1.22
CA TYR A 137 -8.29 -19.96 -0.28
C TYR A 137 -9.58 -20.56 0.33
N VAL A 138 -9.84 -20.21 1.57
CA VAL A 138 -11.05 -20.68 2.29
C VAL A 138 -12.16 -19.64 2.21
N VAL A 139 -13.42 -20.09 2.36
CA VAL A 139 -14.56 -19.18 2.47
C VAL A 139 -14.41 -18.32 3.73
N PRO A 140 -14.39 -16.99 3.62
CA PRO A 140 -14.25 -16.10 4.77
C PRO A 140 -15.55 -16.04 5.60
N HIS A 141 -15.39 -15.66 6.87
CA HIS A 141 -16.51 -15.19 7.67
C HIS A 141 -17.01 -13.85 7.14
N GLU A 142 -18.29 -13.75 6.82
CA GLU A 142 -18.93 -12.48 6.49
C GLU A 142 -19.03 -11.63 7.77
N LEU A 143 -18.35 -10.47 7.79
CA LEU A 143 -18.38 -9.56 8.93
C LEU A 143 -19.81 -9.06 9.19
N ARG A 144 -20.29 -9.17 10.42
CA ARG A 144 -21.53 -8.50 10.84
C ARG A 144 -21.27 -7.01 11.04
N ASP A 145 -22.34 -6.20 10.96
CA ASP A 145 -22.22 -4.74 11.14
C ASP A 145 -21.66 -4.36 12.53
N ASP A 146 -21.97 -5.16 13.57
CA ASP A 146 -21.46 -4.96 14.94
C ASP A 146 -19.97 -5.33 15.13
N GLU A 147 -19.35 -6.00 14.17
CA GLU A 147 -17.91 -6.31 14.16
C GLU A 147 -17.06 -5.21 13.51
N LEU A 148 -17.64 -4.39 12.64
CA LEU A 148 -16.91 -3.35 11.87
C LEU A 148 -16.27 -2.26 12.73
N PRO A 149 -16.86 -1.81 13.85
CA PRO A 149 -16.18 -0.89 14.76
C PRO A 149 -14.86 -1.44 15.30
N GLY A 150 -14.74 -2.78 15.46
CA GLY A 150 -13.49 -3.44 15.85
C GLY A 150 -12.40 -3.31 14.77
N ILE A 151 -12.76 -3.40 13.50
CA ILE A 151 -11.86 -3.18 12.36
C ILE A 151 -11.35 -1.73 12.37
N VAL A 152 -12.26 -0.75 12.50
CA VAL A 152 -11.90 0.68 12.56
C VAL A 152 -10.96 0.96 13.75
N ALA A 153 -11.27 0.41 14.93
CA ALA A 153 -10.42 0.55 16.11
C ALA A 153 -9.03 -0.07 15.90
N GLY A 154 -8.92 -1.20 15.19
CA GLY A 154 -7.65 -1.83 14.84
C GLY A 154 -6.79 -0.95 13.94
N PHE A 155 -7.34 -0.35 12.88
CA PHE A 155 -6.63 0.61 12.04
C PHE A 155 -6.20 1.86 12.82
N ARG A 156 -7.06 2.38 13.70
CA ARG A 156 -6.70 3.48 14.60
C ARG A 156 -5.53 3.13 15.51
N GLN A 157 -5.53 1.94 16.11
CA GLN A 157 -4.43 1.49 16.97
C GLN A 157 -3.13 1.31 16.19
N ALA A 158 -3.21 0.75 14.97
CA ALA A 158 -2.06 0.65 14.06
C ALA A 158 -1.46 2.03 13.75
N ALA A 159 -2.31 3.03 13.51
CA ALA A 159 -1.88 4.41 13.31
C ALA A 159 -1.17 5.01 14.53
N VAL A 160 -1.66 4.74 15.76
CA VAL A 160 -1.00 5.13 17.02
C VAL A 160 0.37 4.47 17.13
N ASN A 161 0.45 3.17 16.85
CA ASN A 161 1.67 2.38 16.94
C ASN A 161 2.70 2.84 15.89
N ALA A 162 2.26 3.13 14.64
CA ALA A 162 3.13 3.69 13.60
C ALA A 162 3.74 5.04 14.02
N LYS A 163 2.96 5.89 14.69
CA LYS A 163 3.45 7.15 15.25
C LYS A 163 4.49 6.92 16.35
N ALA A 164 4.26 5.95 17.23
CA ALA A 164 5.21 5.56 18.28
C ALA A 164 6.48 4.94 17.71
N ALA A 165 6.40 4.24 16.56
CA ALA A 165 7.54 3.70 15.83
C ALA A 165 8.34 4.77 15.07
N GLY A 166 7.91 6.04 15.04
CA GLY A 166 8.66 7.15 14.43
C GLY A 166 8.46 7.34 12.93
N PHE A 167 7.41 6.77 12.33
CA PHE A 167 7.08 7.06 10.93
C PHE A 167 6.71 8.53 10.74
N ASP A 168 6.83 9.05 9.50
CA ASP A 168 6.47 10.43 9.14
C ASP A 168 4.97 10.56 8.84
N GLY A 169 4.28 9.45 8.62
CA GLY A 169 2.87 9.34 8.32
C GLY A 169 2.47 7.90 7.99
N VAL A 170 1.24 7.70 7.51
CA VAL A 170 0.72 6.39 7.14
C VAL A 170 -0.03 6.43 5.81
N GLU A 171 -0.04 5.31 5.10
CA GLU A 171 -0.90 5.07 3.93
C GLU A 171 -1.94 4.00 4.29
N VAL A 172 -3.22 4.32 4.14
CA VAL A 172 -4.31 3.35 4.30
C VAL A 172 -4.42 2.53 3.01
N HIS A 173 -4.31 1.21 3.14
CA HIS A 173 -4.35 0.30 2.00
C HIS A 173 -5.78 -0.05 1.61
N GLY A 174 -6.32 0.62 0.59
CA GLY A 174 -7.64 0.38 0.00
C GLY A 174 -7.56 -0.23 -1.40
N ALA A 175 -6.63 -1.17 -1.65
CA ALA A 175 -6.28 -1.66 -2.98
C ALA A 175 -6.06 -3.18 -3.01
N ASN A 176 -5.87 -3.75 -4.19
CA ASN A 176 -5.35 -5.09 -4.47
C ASN A 176 -6.17 -6.25 -3.85
N GLY A 177 -7.45 -6.05 -3.63
CA GLY A 177 -8.35 -7.10 -3.14
C GLY A 177 -8.12 -7.49 -1.69
N TYR A 178 -7.72 -6.54 -0.86
CA TYR A 178 -7.70 -6.68 0.59
C TYR A 178 -8.91 -6.01 1.23
N LEU A 179 -9.09 -6.09 2.52
CA LEU A 179 -10.37 -5.85 3.20
C LEU A 179 -11.09 -4.57 2.75
N LEU A 180 -10.42 -3.42 2.72
CA LEU A 180 -11.08 -2.16 2.36
C LEU A 180 -11.48 -2.12 0.88
N ASP A 181 -10.64 -2.66 -0.02
CA ASP A 181 -10.97 -2.81 -1.45
C ASP A 181 -12.11 -3.80 -1.67
N GLU A 182 -12.15 -4.91 -0.87
CA GLU A 182 -13.24 -5.88 -0.89
C GLU A 182 -14.60 -5.25 -0.55
N PHE A 183 -14.63 -4.31 0.40
CA PHE A 183 -15.85 -3.55 0.73
C PHE A 183 -16.26 -2.60 -0.40
N LEU A 184 -15.31 -1.96 -1.08
CA LEU A 184 -15.57 -0.98 -2.13
C LEU A 184 -16.23 -1.60 -3.37
N ARG A 185 -15.78 -2.78 -3.82
CA ARG A 185 -16.16 -3.35 -5.10
C ARG A 185 -17.38 -4.26 -5.00
N ASP A 186 -18.32 -4.09 -5.95
CA ASP A 186 -19.57 -4.86 -5.99
C ASP A 186 -19.37 -6.35 -6.31
N GLY A 187 -18.24 -6.73 -6.91
CA GLY A 187 -17.88 -8.11 -7.16
C GLY A 187 -17.65 -8.92 -5.89
N SER A 188 -17.08 -8.31 -4.85
CA SER A 188 -16.74 -8.93 -3.56
C SER A 188 -17.70 -8.56 -2.43
N ASN A 189 -18.41 -7.43 -2.53
CA ASN A 189 -19.37 -6.96 -1.54
C ASN A 189 -20.80 -7.15 -2.03
N LYS A 190 -21.48 -8.19 -1.52
CA LYS A 190 -22.89 -8.52 -1.83
C LYS A 190 -23.84 -8.17 -0.68
N ARG A 191 -23.38 -7.36 0.28
CA ARG A 191 -24.22 -6.89 1.39
C ARG A 191 -25.36 -6.00 0.90
N THR A 192 -26.45 -5.98 1.64
CA THR A 192 -27.64 -5.15 1.36
C THR A 192 -27.87 -4.06 2.42
N GLY A 193 -27.08 -4.06 3.48
CA GLY A 193 -27.19 -3.13 4.61
C GLY A 193 -26.35 -1.84 4.43
N PRO A 194 -26.06 -1.14 5.53
CA PRO A 194 -25.39 0.17 5.50
C PRO A 194 -23.95 0.13 4.98
N TYR A 195 -23.36 -1.06 4.81
CA TYR A 195 -22.02 -1.26 4.27
C TYR A 195 -22.01 -1.99 2.92
N GLY A 196 -23.14 -1.99 2.18
CA GLY A 196 -23.27 -2.67 0.89
C GLY A 196 -24.32 -2.05 -0.02
N GLY A 197 -24.49 -2.60 -1.22
CA GLY A 197 -25.40 -2.09 -2.24
C GLY A 197 -24.84 -0.86 -2.94
N SER A 198 -25.26 0.36 -2.56
CA SER A 198 -24.79 1.58 -3.22
C SER A 198 -23.28 1.82 -2.99
N ARG A 199 -22.65 2.58 -3.87
CA ARG A 199 -21.22 2.93 -3.73
C ARG A 199 -20.93 3.72 -2.46
N GLU A 200 -21.89 4.55 -2.01
CA GLU A 200 -21.80 5.31 -0.76
C GLU A 200 -21.73 4.37 0.46
N ASN A 201 -22.58 3.35 0.47
CA ASN A 201 -22.57 2.34 1.52
C ASN A 201 -21.31 1.46 1.47
N ARG A 202 -20.88 1.04 0.27
CA ARG A 202 -19.66 0.26 0.11
C ARG A 202 -18.39 1.02 0.54
N ALA A 203 -18.38 2.34 0.41
CA ALA A 203 -17.26 3.20 0.83
C ALA A 203 -17.28 3.56 2.32
N ARG A 204 -18.36 3.31 3.05
CA ARG A 204 -18.54 3.71 4.45
C ARG A 204 -17.40 3.25 5.34
N LEU A 205 -17.04 1.96 5.30
CA LEU A 205 -15.95 1.42 6.13
C LEU A 205 -14.61 2.14 5.84
N LEU A 206 -14.30 2.41 4.56
CA LEU A 206 -13.10 3.16 4.20
C LEU A 206 -13.10 4.56 4.83
N PHE A 207 -14.22 5.28 4.77
CA PHE A 207 -14.31 6.63 5.33
C PHE A 207 -14.19 6.62 6.85
N GLU A 208 -14.83 5.69 7.55
CA GLU A 208 -14.70 5.52 9.00
C GLU A 208 -13.24 5.20 9.41
N VAL A 209 -12.54 4.37 8.64
CA VAL A 209 -11.11 4.09 8.86
C VAL A 209 -10.27 5.35 8.64
N LEU A 210 -10.50 6.09 7.55
CA LEU A 210 -9.77 7.34 7.26
C LEU A 210 -10.00 8.40 8.35
N GLU A 211 -11.23 8.56 8.84
CA GLU A 211 -11.55 9.47 9.95
C GLU A 211 -10.81 9.07 11.23
N ALA A 212 -10.81 7.77 11.57
CA ALA A 212 -10.14 7.26 12.76
C ALA A 212 -8.61 7.43 12.69
N VAL A 213 -8.00 7.22 11.51
CA VAL A 213 -6.57 7.39 11.27
C VAL A 213 -6.19 8.87 11.26
N ASN A 214 -6.99 9.72 10.60
CA ASN A 214 -6.83 11.19 10.60
C ASN A 214 -6.89 11.77 12.02
N GLY A 215 -7.74 11.21 12.88
CA GLY A 215 -7.82 11.59 14.28
C GLY A 215 -6.53 11.35 15.09
N VAL A 216 -5.64 10.48 14.61
CA VAL A 216 -4.33 10.20 15.24
C VAL A 216 -3.21 11.08 14.68
N TRP A 217 -3.19 11.24 13.34
CA TRP A 217 -2.05 11.83 12.62
C TRP A 217 -2.26 13.28 12.20
N GLY A 218 -3.50 13.73 12.04
CA GLY A 218 -3.85 14.83 11.15
C GLY A 218 -3.89 14.34 9.69
N SER A 219 -4.84 14.83 8.93
CA SER A 219 -5.08 14.36 7.55
C SER A 219 -3.90 14.63 6.59
N ASP A 220 -3.11 15.64 6.89
CA ASP A 220 -1.91 16.05 6.15
C ASP A 220 -0.70 15.09 6.27
N ARG A 221 -0.86 13.99 7.04
CA ARG A 221 0.11 12.89 7.17
C ARG A 221 -0.49 11.53 6.87
N VAL A 222 -1.64 11.50 6.23
CA VAL A 222 -2.35 10.27 5.83
C VAL A 222 -2.52 10.25 4.32
N GLY A 223 -2.04 9.17 3.69
CA GLY A 223 -2.34 8.84 2.31
C GLY A 223 -3.34 7.69 2.21
N VAL A 224 -3.91 7.49 1.04
CA VAL A 224 -4.74 6.32 0.73
C VAL A 224 -4.33 5.75 -0.63
N ARG A 225 -4.31 4.41 -0.76
CA ARG A 225 -3.99 3.73 -2.02
C ARG A 225 -5.17 2.98 -2.58
N PHE A 226 -5.38 3.11 -3.91
CA PHE A 226 -6.36 2.40 -4.69
C PHE A 226 -5.78 1.71 -5.92
N SER A 227 -6.47 0.65 -6.37
CA SER A 227 -6.13 -0.11 -7.59
C SER A 227 -7.37 -0.40 -8.44
N PRO A 228 -7.98 0.60 -9.06
CA PRO A 228 -9.32 0.52 -9.65
C PRO A 228 -9.54 -0.66 -10.58
N LEU A 229 -8.57 -0.96 -11.43
CA LEU A 229 -8.68 -1.98 -12.47
C LEU A 229 -8.06 -3.32 -12.06
N ASN A 230 -7.29 -3.38 -10.94
CA ASN A 230 -6.56 -4.59 -10.61
C ASN A 230 -7.51 -5.74 -10.24
N SER A 231 -7.43 -6.84 -10.99
CA SER A 231 -8.22 -8.05 -10.79
C SER A 231 -7.58 -9.07 -9.83
N TYR A 232 -6.41 -8.73 -9.27
CA TYR A 232 -5.74 -9.57 -8.27
C TYR A 232 -6.69 -9.91 -7.10
N ASN A 233 -6.56 -11.12 -6.54
CA ASN A 233 -7.47 -11.64 -5.52
C ASN A 233 -8.95 -11.75 -5.98
N SER A 234 -9.18 -12.07 -7.27
CA SER A 234 -10.51 -12.21 -7.87
C SER A 234 -11.37 -10.95 -7.72
N MET A 235 -10.74 -9.78 -7.85
CA MET A 235 -11.41 -8.49 -7.72
C MET A 235 -11.96 -8.02 -9.06
N ILE A 236 -13.26 -7.74 -9.07
CA ILE A 236 -13.97 -7.10 -10.18
C ILE A 236 -14.93 -6.04 -9.63
N ASP A 237 -15.26 -5.06 -10.45
CA ASP A 237 -16.33 -4.10 -10.20
C ASP A 237 -17.08 -3.84 -11.50
N SER A 238 -18.38 -3.63 -11.44
CA SER A 238 -19.22 -3.36 -12.61
C SER A 238 -18.95 -2.01 -13.26
N ASP A 239 -18.44 -1.02 -12.49
CA ASP A 239 -18.08 0.32 -12.95
C ASP A 239 -16.85 0.85 -12.19
N PRO A 240 -15.66 0.26 -12.41
CA PRO A 240 -14.47 0.63 -11.64
C PRO A 240 -14.04 2.09 -11.88
N VAL A 241 -14.19 2.60 -13.09
CA VAL A 241 -13.83 3.99 -13.42
C VAL A 241 -14.76 4.97 -12.72
N GLY A 242 -16.08 4.73 -12.77
CA GLY A 242 -17.08 5.57 -12.12
C GLY A 242 -16.99 5.53 -10.60
N LEU A 243 -16.75 4.35 -10.00
CA LEU A 243 -16.56 4.19 -8.56
C LEU A 243 -15.37 5.05 -8.06
N TYR A 244 -14.19 4.87 -8.65
CA TYR A 244 -12.99 5.55 -8.15
C TYR A 244 -12.91 7.03 -8.55
N SER A 245 -13.56 7.43 -9.65
CA SER A 245 -13.77 8.84 -9.98
C SER A 245 -14.65 9.54 -8.93
N TRP A 246 -15.74 8.89 -8.50
CA TRP A 246 -16.60 9.39 -7.42
C TRP A 246 -15.85 9.43 -6.08
N LEU A 247 -15.15 8.35 -5.69
CA LEU A 247 -14.33 8.31 -4.47
C LEU A 247 -13.31 9.46 -4.44
N ALA A 248 -12.64 9.73 -5.55
CA ALA A 248 -11.68 10.82 -5.68
C ALA A 248 -12.32 12.17 -5.34
N GLY A 249 -13.57 12.40 -5.76
CA GLY A 249 -14.35 13.57 -5.38
C GLY A 249 -14.61 13.67 -3.87
N GLN A 250 -15.02 12.55 -3.25
CA GLN A 250 -15.31 12.50 -1.81
C GLN A 250 -14.04 12.71 -0.96
N LEU A 251 -12.89 12.25 -1.42
CA LEU A 251 -11.62 12.39 -0.68
C LEU A 251 -11.13 13.84 -0.57
N ASN A 252 -11.65 14.79 -1.34
CA ASN A 252 -11.30 16.20 -1.19
C ASN A 252 -11.67 16.75 0.22
N ASP A 253 -12.72 16.23 0.82
CA ASP A 253 -13.17 16.67 2.15
C ASP A 253 -12.24 16.17 3.26
N PHE A 254 -11.53 15.06 3.01
CA PHE A 254 -10.56 14.49 3.95
C PHE A 254 -9.24 15.25 3.99
N LYS A 255 -8.88 16.02 2.96
CA LYS A 255 -7.62 16.80 2.86
C LYS A 255 -6.37 15.96 3.13
N LEU A 256 -6.32 14.76 2.57
CA LEU A 256 -5.23 13.82 2.75
C LEU A 256 -3.90 14.35 2.18
N ALA A 257 -2.78 13.83 2.70
CA ALA A 257 -1.46 14.13 2.16
C ALA A 257 -1.35 13.76 0.68
N TYR A 258 -1.95 12.63 0.28
CA TYR A 258 -2.01 12.21 -1.12
C TYR A 258 -3.06 11.10 -1.37
N LEU A 259 -3.45 10.96 -2.63
CA LEU A 259 -4.09 9.78 -3.20
C LEU A 259 -3.06 9.03 -4.07
N HIS A 260 -2.84 7.73 -3.81
CA HIS A 260 -1.94 6.85 -4.56
C HIS A 260 -2.75 5.90 -5.43
N LEU A 261 -2.58 5.96 -6.75
CA LEU A 261 -3.43 5.27 -7.72
C LEU A 261 -2.63 4.33 -8.61
N MET A 262 -2.98 3.06 -8.62
CA MET A 262 -2.50 2.10 -9.62
C MET A 262 -3.30 2.26 -10.92
N ARG A 263 -2.60 2.40 -12.06
CA ARG A 263 -3.23 2.72 -13.36
C ARG A 263 -3.73 1.52 -14.15
N GLY A 264 -3.41 0.30 -13.73
CA GLY A 264 -3.70 -0.89 -14.56
C GLY A 264 -4.02 -2.15 -13.76
N ASP A 265 -4.18 -3.25 -14.47
CA ASP A 265 -4.45 -4.58 -13.97
C ASP A 265 -3.29 -5.53 -14.27
N PHE A 266 -2.82 -6.30 -13.28
CA PHE A 266 -1.76 -7.30 -13.45
C PHE A 266 -2.16 -8.41 -14.44
N PHE A 267 -3.44 -8.78 -14.48
CA PHE A 267 -3.95 -9.88 -15.30
C PHE A 267 -4.71 -9.42 -16.54
N GLN A 268 -4.83 -8.10 -16.76
CA GLN A 268 -5.49 -7.51 -17.92
C GLN A 268 -6.96 -7.96 -18.10
N GLN A 269 -7.63 -8.34 -17.01
CA GLN A 269 -9.05 -8.73 -17.01
C GLN A 269 -9.97 -7.51 -17.04
N GLN A 270 -9.55 -6.41 -16.44
CA GLN A 270 -10.25 -5.13 -16.45
C GLN A 270 -9.41 -4.09 -17.19
N THR A 271 -10.06 -3.32 -18.03
CA THR A 271 -9.43 -2.28 -18.86
C THR A 271 -10.10 -0.93 -18.64
N GLY A 272 -9.36 0.14 -18.86
CA GLY A 272 -9.84 1.52 -18.76
C GLY A 272 -8.69 2.49 -18.51
N ASP A 273 -9.00 3.76 -18.59
CA ASP A 273 -8.09 4.84 -18.19
C ASP A 273 -8.67 5.52 -16.95
N VAL A 274 -8.02 5.34 -15.81
CA VAL A 274 -8.49 5.83 -14.51
C VAL A 274 -7.84 7.15 -14.09
N ILE A 275 -6.71 7.52 -14.71
CA ILE A 275 -5.97 8.72 -14.31
C ILE A 275 -6.74 10.00 -14.63
N PRO A 276 -7.20 10.26 -15.87
CA PRO A 276 -7.89 11.50 -16.19
C PRO A 276 -9.18 11.72 -15.38
N PRO A 277 -10.11 10.73 -15.23
CA PRO A 277 -11.33 10.95 -14.46
C PRO A 277 -11.07 11.13 -12.95
N VAL A 278 -10.10 10.42 -12.39
CA VAL A 278 -9.68 10.62 -10.99
C VAL A 278 -9.06 12.01 -10.83
N ARG A 279 -8.13 12.41 -11.71
CA ARG A 279 -7.51 13.75 -11.66
C ARG A 279 -8.54 14.88 -11.79
N ALA A 280 -9.53 14.73 -12.64
CA ALA A 280 -10.58 15.73 -12.82
C ALA A 280 -11.39 15.97 -11.53
N ASN A 281 -11.56 14.96 -10.71
CA ASN A 281 -12.35 15.02 -9.47
C ASN A 281 -11.51 15.25 -8.20
N TYR A 282 -10.24 14.83 -8.17
CA TYR A 282 -9.36 15.00 -7.01
C TYR A 282 -8.50 16.26 -7.13
N LYS A 283 -8.49 17.09 -6.08
CA LYS A 283 -7.75 18.36 -6.06
C LYS A 283 -6.43 18.30 -5.29
N GLY A 284 -6.22 17.23 -4.52
CA GLY A 284 -4.99 17.01 -3.75
C GLY A 284 -3.84 16.41 -4.58
N VAL A 285 -2.78 16.02 -3.91
CA VAL A 285 -1.62 15.35 -4.52
C VAL A 285 -2.01 13.97 -5.02
N LEU A 286 -1.83 13.72 -6.32
CA LEU A 286 -2.10 12.44 -6.97
C LEU A 286 -0.80 11.77 -7.36
N ILE A 287 -0.54 10.57 -6.81
CA ILE A 287 0.61 9.74 -7.09
C ILE A 287 0.19 8.62 -8.03
N GLY A 288 0.86 8.51 -9.18
CA GLY A 288 0.67 7.39 -10.11
C GLY A 288 1.56 6.20 -9.77
N ASN A 289 1.07 4.99 -10.06
CA ASN A 289 1.83 3.76 -9.85
C ASN A 289 1.53 2.74 -10.95
N MET A 290 2.38 1.73 -11.05
CA MET A 290 2.30 0.58 -11.95
C MET A 290 2.82 0.85 -13.36
N GLY A 291 4.02 0.30 -13.63
CA GLY A 291 4.60 0.22 -14.98
C GLY A 291 5.06 1.55 -15.59
N TYR A 292 5.21 2.62 -14.82
CA TYR A 292 5.79 3.86 -15.33
C TYR A 292 7.29 3.71 -15.59
N THR A 293 7.72 4.12 -16.77
CA THR A 293 9.12 4.46 -17.07
C THR A 293 9.44 5.86 -16.57
N GLN A 294 10.74 6.22 -16.51
CA GLN A 294 11.14 7.59 -16.20
C GLN A 294 10.52 8.62 -17.15
N THR A 295 10.53 8.31 -18.46
CA THR A 295 9.98 9.19 -19.50
C THR A 295 8.47 9.39 -19.38
N GLU A 296 7.71 8.31 -19.13
CA GLU A 296 6.26 8.40 -18.90
C GLU A 296 5.93 9.18 -17.63
N ALA A 297 6.68 8.96 -16.54
CA ALA A 297 6.51 9.69 -15.29
C ALA A 297 6.76 11.19 -15.48
N GLU A 298 7.84 11.57 -16.16
CA GLU A 298 8.15 12.96 -16.49
C GLU A 298 7.02 13.60 -17.32
N ALA A 299 6.55 12.90 -18.36
CA ALA A 299 5.48 13.39 -19.23
C ALA A 299 4.15 13.57 -18.47
N ALA A 300 3.77 12.62 -17.62
CA ALA A 300 2.52 12.68 -16.85
C ALA A 300 2.54 13.83 -15.83
N ILE A 301 3.68 14.08 -15.18
CA ILE A 301 3.82 15.18 -14.24
C ILE A 301 3.85 16.53 -14.98
N ALA A 302 4.60 16.63 -16.08
CA ALA A 302 4.65 17.85 -16.89
C ALA A 302 3.28 18.24 -17.47
N ALA A 303 2.43 17.24 -17.78
CA ALA A 303 1.06 17.44 -18.24
C ALA A 303 0.05 17.74 -17.11
N GLY A 304 0.47 17.74 -15.85
CA GLY A 304 -0.40 17.95 -14.69
C GLY A 304 -1.38 16.80 -14.42
N GLN A 305 -1.16 15.64 -15.03
CA GLN A 305 -1.96 14.44 -14.79
C GLN A 305 -1.66 13.83 -13.42
N LEU A 306 -0.40 13.88 -13.01
CA LEU A 306 0.11 13.40 -11.73
C LEU A 306 0.99 14.46 -11.07
N ASP A 307 1.15 14.36 -9.76
CA ASP A 307 2.07 15.18 -8.99
C ASP A 307 3.39 14.45 -8.68
N ALA A 308 3.35 13.13 -8.59
CA ALA A 308 4.50 12.26 -8.38
C ALA A 308 4.23 10.85 -8.93
N VAL A 309 5.28 10.02 -9.01
CA VAL A 309 5.15 8.61 -9.39
C VAL A 309 5.85 7.72 -8.36
N ALA A 310 5.16 6.66 -7.94
CA ALA A 310 5.71 5.61 -7.08
C ALA A 310 6.19 4.43 -7.93
N PHE A 311 7.48 4.12 -7.82
CA PHE A 311 8.12 3.03 -8.54
C PHE A 311 8.24 1.79 -7.63
N GLY A 312 7.77 0.65 -8.10
CA GLY A 312 7.87 -0.63 -7.40
C GLY A 312 9.14 -1.38 -7.78
N THR A 313 9.06 -2.24 -8.78
CA THR A 313 10.15 -3.14 -9.22
C THR A 313 11.45 -2.39 -9.55
N ALA A 314 11.36 -1.19 -10.14
CA ALA A 314 12.55 -0.38 -10.40
C ALA A 314 13.26 0.03 -9.11
N PHE A 315 12.52 0.47 -8.07
CA PHE A 315 13.12 0.83 -6.78
C PHE A 315 13.60 -0.38 -5.97
N LEU A 316 12.93 -1.54 -6.14
CA LEU A 316 13.34 -2.78 -5.52
C LEU A 316 14.78 -3.15 -5.92
N ALA A 317 15.08 -3.11 -7.22
CA ALA A 317 16.38 -3.51 -7.76
C ALA A 317 17.43 -2.38 -7.81
N ASN A 318 17.03 -1.14 -7.58
CA ASN A 318 17.91 0.03 -7.65
C ASN A 318 17.77 0.88 -6.38
N PRO A 319 18.61 0.64 -5.35
CA PRO A 319 18.56 1.42 -4.11
C PRO A 319 18.73 2.92 -4.35
N ASP A 320 19.49 3.29 -5.36
CA ASP A 320 19.84 4.63 -5.79
C ASP A 320 19.04 5.12 -7.02
N LEU A 321 17.81 4.65 -7.21
CA LEU A 321 16.97 4.92 -8.39
C LEU A 321 16.92 6.41 -8.79
N PRO A 322 16.74 7.38 -7.87
CA PRO A 322 16.76 8.81 -8.24
C PRO A 322 18.10 9.25 -8.85
N ALA A 323 19.21 8.74 -8.34
CA ALA A 323 20.55 9.06 -8.87
C ALA A 323 20.75 8.45 -10.27
N ARG A 324 20.31 7.20 -10.49
CA ARG A 324 20.34 6.54 -11.81
C ARG A 324 19.50 7.29 -12.82
N PHE A 325 18.29 7.68 -12.47
CA PHE A 325 17.44 8.50 -13.34
C PHE A 325 18.08 9.84 -13.69
N LYS A 326 18.70 10.50 -12.71
CA LYS A 326 19.37 11.79 -12.92
C LYS A 326 20.58 11.66 -13.85
N ALA A 327 21.32 10.57 -13.76
CA ALA A 327 22.51 10.29 -14.56
C ALA A 327 22.18 9.65 -15.93
N GLY A 328 20.94 9.23 -16.17
CA GLY A 328 20.58 8.40 -17.34
C GLY A 328 21.31 7.04 -17.32
N ALA A 329 21.62 6.52 -16.13
CA ALA A 329 22.35 5.29 -15.97
C ALA A 329 21.45 4.05 -16.17
N PRO A 330 21.99 2.90 -16.61
CA PRO A 330 21.24 1.66 -16.73
C PRO A 330 20.71 1.19 -15.37
N LEU A 331 19.51 0.62 -15.38
CA LEU A 331 18.90 0.03 -14.19
C LEU A 331 19.35 -1.42 -14.02
N ASN A 332 19.51 -1.85 -12.76
CA ASN A 332 19.64 -3.26 -12.43
C ASN A 332 18.33 -4.00 -12.77
N ALA A 333 18.45 -5.20 -13.28
CA ALA A 333 17.30 -6.08 -13.46
C ALA A 333 16.86 -6.65 -12.10
N ALA A 334 15.56 -6.62 -11.84
CA ALA A 334 14.99 -7.30 -10.68
C ALA A 334 14.98 -8.82 -10.92
N ASP A 335 15.26 -9.61 -9.89
CA ASP A 335 15.12 -11.07 -9.92
C ASP A 335 13.80 -11.49 -9.23
N PRO A 336 12.74 -11.84 -9.99
CA PRO A 336 11.46 -12.23 -9.42
C PRO A 336 11.53 -13.45 -8.48
N ALA A 337 12.51 -14.34 -8.68
CA ALA A 337 12.69 -15.51 -7.81
C ALA A 337 13.03 -15.13 -6.35
N THR A 338 13.55 -13.91 -6.14
CA THR A 338 13.94 -13.42 -4.81
C THR A 338 12.93 -12.50 -4.15
N PHE A 339 11.76 -12.23 -4.76
CA PHE A 339 10.81 -11.24 -4.25
C PHE A 339 10.29 -11.60 -2.85
N TYR A 340 10.02 -12.88 -2.60
CA TYR A 340 9.39 -13.36 -1.37
C TYR A 340 10.27 -14.36 -0.60
N THR A 341 11.55 -14.49 -0.96
CA THR A 341 12.49 -15.39 -0.28
C THR A 341 13.08 -14.73 0.97
N PRO A 342 13.48 -15.49 2.00
CA PRO A 342 14.17 -14.93 3.17
C PRO A 342 15.61 -14.50 2.84
N GLY A 343 16.22 -13.75 3.76
CA GLY A 343 17.62 -13.35 3.70
C GLY A 343 17.90 -12.14 2.82
N PRO A 344 19.19 -11.78 2.64
CA PRO A 344 19.62 -10.54 2.00
C PRO A 344 19.56 -10.58 0.47
N GLN A 345 19.57 -11.78 -0.15
CA GLN A 345 19.61 -11.95 -1.60
C GLN A 345 18.38 -11.33 -2.26
N GLY A 346 18.61 -10.50 -3.30
CA GLY A 346 17.56 -9.77 -4.01
C GLY A 346 16.81 -8.78 -3.13
N TYR A 347 17.40 -8.38 -1.99
CA TYR A 347 16.78 -7.46 -1.02
C TYR A 347 17.72 -6.32 -0.62
N THR A 348 18.89 -6.63 -0.04
CA THR A 348 19.87 -5.63 0.39
C THR A 348 21.18 -5.69 -0.40
N ASP A 349 21.33 -6.61 -1.34
CA ASP A 349 22.53 -6.90 -2.12
C ASP A 349 22.53 -6.32 -3.55
N TYR A 350 21.46 -5.63 -3.97
CA TYR A 350 21.46 -4.93 -5.25
C TYR A 350 22.49 -3.80 -5.25
N PRO A 351 23.39 -3.74 -6.28
CA PRO A 351 24.44 -2.75 -6.31
C PRO A 351 23.93 -1.33 -6.58
N SER A 352 24.49 -0.35 -5.89
CA SER A 352 24.38 1.05 -6.27
C SER A 352 25.39 1.41 -7.38
N MET A 353 25.26 2.58 -8.00
CA MET A 353 26.20 3.04 -9.05
C MET A 353 27.64 3.23 -8.53
N ASN A 354 27.79 3.50 -7.24
CA ASN A 354 29.08 3.84 -6.65
C ASN A 354 29.64 2.72 -5.76
N GLY A 355 29.12 1.52 -5.82
CA GLY A 355 29.56 0.34 -5.07
C GLY A 355 28.75 0.06 -3.82
#